data_d4621a3e00013cb310c394b4c6688600
#
_entry.id   d4621a3e00013cb310c394b4c6688600
#
_cell.length_a   1.000
_cell.length_b   1.000
_cell.length_c   1.000
_cell.angle_alpha   90.00
_cell.angle_beta   90.00
_cell.angle_gamma   90.00
#
_symmetry.space_group_name_H-M   'P 1'
#
loop_
_entity.id
_entity.type
_entity.pdbx_description
1 polymer ?
#
loop_
_entity_poly.entity_id
_entity_poly.type
_entity_poly.pdbx_seq_one_letter_code
_entity_poly.pdbx_strand_id
1 'polypeptide(L)'
;MKNTNTKLKVAITSDHAGFDLKQKIRLNLENLGFGILDLGPNNSEPVDYPDYGKAIANKIIEGDVDRGIALCGTGIGISISANRFKGVRAALCHDVKTAEQARKHNDANILAIGARHINFEDAIECVNAFLKTDFEGERHIKRIEKLDKKSLAESSINTNDTELEEALANELSRQQNTVEL
;
A
#
# COMPACT_ATOMS: atom_id res chain seq x y z
N MET A 1 25.32 15.79 -9.71
CA MET A 1 24.69 14.92 -10.71
C MET A 1 24.82 13.48 -10.24
N LYS A 2 23.78 12.92 -9.59
CA LYS A 2 23.76 11.49 -9.21
C LYS A 2 23.26 10.71 -10.41
N ASN A 3 24.19 10.15 -11.17
CA ASN A 3 23.90 9.21 -12.24
C ASN A 3 23.65 7.84 -11.59
N THR A 4 22.46 7.62 -11.04
CA THR A 4 22.04 6.30 -10.58
C THR A 4 21.02 5.77 -11.56
N ASN A 5 21.52 5.04 -12.54
CA ASN A 5 20.71 4.19 -13.41
C ASN A 5 20.19 2.96 -12.60
N THR A 6 19.65 3.24 -11.41
CA THR A 6 18.99 2.21 -10.59
C THR A 6 17.60 2.00 -11.18
N LYS A 7 17.42 0.86 -11.81
CA LYS A 7 16.16 0.42 -12.38
C LYS A 7 15.11 0.37 -11.26
N LEU A 8 13.94 0.98 -11.49
CA LEU A 8 12.82 1.02 -10.55
C LEU A 8 12.46 -0.40 -10.10
N LYS A 9 12.42 -0.64 -8.79
CA LYS A 9 12.00 -1.91 -8.20
C LYS A 9 10.50 -1.88 -7.98
N VAL A 10 9.78 -2.85 -8.51
CA VAL A 10 8.32 -2.90 -8.48
C VAL A 10 7.84 -4.19 -7.83
N ALA A 11 6.95 -4.09 -6.84
CA ALA A 11 6.20 -5.24 -6.35
C ALA A 11 4.84 -5.33 -7.05
N ILE A 12 4.35 -6.55 -7.25
CA ILE A 12 2.99 -6.79 -7.73
C ILE A 12 2.30 -7.84 -6.86
N THR A 13 1.00 -7.65 -6.63
CA THR A 13 0.18 -8.58 -5.86
C THR A 13 -1.28 -8.52 -6.28
N SER A 14 -2.06 -9.53 -5.91
CA SER A 14 -3.52 -9.49 -6.08
C SER A 14 -4.24 -10.36 -5.03
N ASP A 15 -5.57 -10.31 -5.01
CA ASP A 15 -6.39 -11.44 -4.56
C ASP A 15 -6.66 -12.41 -5.70
N HIS A 16 -7.49 -13.42 -5.45
CA HIS A 16 -7.90 -14.40 -6.47
C HIS A 16 -8.62 -13.78 -7.66
N ALA A 17 -9.43 -12.72 -7.44
CA ALA A 17 -10.18 -12.05 -8.53
C ALA A 17 -9.27 -11.21 -9.43
N GLY A 18 -8.13 -10.75 -8.93
CA GLY A 18 -7.12 -10.01 -9.69
C GLY A 18 -6.04 -10.88 -10.31
N PHE A 19 -6.02 -12.19 -10.04
CA PHE A 19 -4.91 -13.08 -10.37
C PHE A 19 -4.54 -13.07 -11.87
N ASP A 20 -5.51 -13.30 -12.76
CA ASP A 20 -5.25 -13.38 -14.20
C ASP A 20 -4.73 -12.06 -14.78
N LEU A 21 -5.30 -10.94 -14.35
CA LEU A 21 -4.84 -9.61 -14.76
C LEU A 21 -3.44 -9.31 -14.20
N LYS A 22 -3.18 -9.69 -12.94
CA LYS A 22 -1.84 -9.60 -12.33
C LYS A 22 -0.79 -10.33 -13.16
N GLN A 23 -1.05 -11.56 -13.57
CA GLN A 23 -0.10 -12.36 -14.35
C GLN A 23 0.21 -11.70 -15.70
N LYS A 24 -0.80 -11.19 -16.40
CA LYS A 24 -0.62 -10.48 -17.66
C LYS A 24 0.22 -9.20 -17.50
N ILE A 25 -0.08 -8.39 -16.47
CA ILE A 25 0.68 -7.18 -16.16
C ILE A 25 2.12 -7.53 -15.81
N ARG A 26 2.35 -8.53 -14.96
CA ARG A 26 3.69 -9.00 -14.56
C ARG A 26 4.52 -9.36 -15.77
N LEU A 27 4.00 -10.24 -16.65
CA LEU A 27 4.70 -10.66 -17.86
C LEU A 27 5.02 -9.49 -18.80
N ASN A 28 4.09 -8.53 -18.94
CA ASN A 28 4.34 -7.34 -19.76
C ASN A 28 5.49 -6.50 -19.18
N LEU A 29 5.52 -6.27 -17.87
CA LEU A 29 6.57 -5.50 -17.22
C LEU A 29 7.94 -6.23 -17.26
N GLU A 30 7.96 -7.55 -17.09
CA GLU A 30 9.18 -8.36 -17.23
C GLU A 30 9.75 -8.28 -18.66
N ASN A 31 8.88 -8.35 -19.68
CA ASN A 31 9.28 -8.17 -21.08
C ASN A 31 9.84 -6.78 -21.39
N LEU A 32 9.36 -5.76 -20.68
CA LEU A 32 9.91 -4.39 -20.72
C LEU A 32 11.19 -4.28 -19.89
N GLY A 33 11.59 -5.36 -19.25
CA GLY A 33 12.83 -5.49 -18.49
C GLY A 33 12.76 -4.93 -17.09
N PHE A 34 11.58 -4.73 -16.48
CA PHE A 34 11.46 -4.42 -15.04
C PHE A 34 11.83 -5.64 -14.19
N GLY A 35 12.48 -5.40 -13.04
CA GLY A 35 12.59 -6.40 -11.98
C GLY A 35 11.32 -6.40 -11.15
N ILE A 36 10.55 -7.48 -11.21
CA ILE A 36 9.26 -7.59 -10.52
C ILE A 36 9.36 -8.54 -9.33
N LEU A 37 8.92 -8.07 -8.16
CA LEU A 37 8.71 -8.88 -6.96
C LEU A 37 7.23 -9.28 -6.91
N ASP A 38 6.90 -10.51 -7.29
CA ASP A 38 5.54 -11.05 -7.18
C ASP A 38 5.30 -11.55 -5.75
N LEU A 39 4.33 -10.92 -5.05
CA LEU A 39 3.96 -11.25 -3.67
C LEU A 39 2.76 -12.22 -3.59
N GLY A 40 2.35 -12.79 -4.73
CA GLY A 40 1.27 -13.76 -4.79
C GLY A 40 -0.11 -13.14 -5.09
N PRO A 41 -1.16 -14.00 -5.08
CA PRO A 41 -1.11 -15.44 -4.93
C PRO A 41 -0.49 -16.13 -6.16
N ASN A 42 -0.20 -17.43 -6.01
CA ASN A 42 0.40 -18.25 -7.09
C ASN A 42 -0.65 -18.99 -7.94
N ASN A 43 -1.91 -18.91 -7.56
CA ASN A 43 -3.05 -19.51 -8.26
C ASN A 43 -4.32 -18.65 -8.02
N SER A 44 -5.43 -19.03 -8.62
CA SER A 44 -6.72 -18.35 -8.54
C SER A 44 -7.64 -18.88 -7.44
N GLU A 45 -7.15 -19.69 -6.51
CA GLU A 45 -7.93 -20.14 -5.36
C GLU A 45 -8.35 -18.96 -4.47
N PRO A 46 -9.53 -19.03 -3.82
CA PRO A 46 -10.02 -17.96 -2.98
C PRO A 46 -9.04 -17.59 -1.87
N VAL A 47 -8.68 -16.30 -1.82
CA VAL A 47 -7.80 -15.71 -0.80
C VAL A 47 -8.31 -14.33 -0.41
N ASP A 48 -7.91 -13.87 0.77
CA ASP A 48 -8.34 -12.61 1.34
C ASP A 48 -7.43 -11.45 0.92
N TYR A 49 -7.98 -10.44 0.24
CA TYR A 49 -7.25 -9.26 -0.23
C TYR A 49 -6.50 -8.48 0.87
N PRO A 50 -6.93 -8.46 2.16
CA PRO A 50 -6.20 -7.73 3.18
C PRO A 50 -4.78 -8.24 3.42
N ASP A 51 -4.54 -9.54 3.29
CA ASP A 51 -3.22 -10.13 3.46
C ASP A 51 -2.24 -9.64 2.39
N TYR A 52 -2.72 -9.53 1.16
CA TYR A 52 -1.94 -9.05 0.02
C TYR A 52 -1.74 -7.54 0.05
N GLY A 53 -2.76 -6.77 0.52
CA GLY A 53 -2.62 -5.35 0.78
C GLY A 53 -1.58 -5.05 1.86
N LYS A 54 -1.54 -5.86 2.93
CA LYS A 54 -0.51 -5.80 3.98
C LYS A 54 0.87 -6.18 3.45
N ALA A 55 0.96 -7.26 2.67
CA ALA A 55 2.24 -7.74 2.14
C ALA A 55 2.93 -6.67 1.29
N ILE A 56 2.20 -6.04 0.36
CA ILE A 56 2.78 -5.01 -0.50
C ILE A 56 3.09 -3.72 0.27
N ALA A 57 2.27 -3.36 1.26
CA ALA A 57 2.52 -2.21 2.12
C ALA A 57 3.83 -2.35 2.90
N ASN A 58 4.10 -3.53 3.45
CA ASN A 58 5.34 -3.82 4.15
C ASN A 58 6.55 -3.66 3.24
N LYS A 59 6.50 -4.15 1.98
CA LYS A 59 7.61 -4.02 1.03
C LYS A 59 7.93 -2.58 0.65
N ILE A 60 6.92 -1.70 0.61
CA ILE A 60 7.11 -0.27 0.44
C ILE A 60 7.79 0.36 1.67
N ILE A 61 7.34 0.01 2.89
CA ILE A 61 7.86 0.58 4.14
C ILE A 61 9.29 0.13 4.41
N GLU A 62 9.60 -1.13 4.14
CA GLU A 62 10.93 -1.71 4.25
C GLU A 62 11.93 -1.13 3.24
N GLY A 63 11.42 -0.44 2.19
CA GLY A 63 12.26 0.11 1.13
C GLY A 63 12.82 -0.95 0.16
N ASP A 64 12.24 -2.15 0.19
CA ASP A 64 12.62 -3.23 -0.71
C ASP A 64 12.24 -2.94 -2.16
N VAL A 65 11.15 -2.18 -2.34
CA VAL A 65 10.63 -1.74 -3.63
C VAL A 65 10.26 -0.27 -3.63
N ASP A 66 10.34 0.35 -4.80
CA ASP A 66 10.03 1.77 -5.00
C ASP A 66 8.53 2.01 -5.27
N ARG A 67 7.86 1.04 -5.90
CA ARG A 67 6.46 1.10 -6.33
C ARG A 67 5.76 -0.24 -6.14
N GLY A 68 4.46 -0.18 -5.90
CA GLY A 68 3.59 -1.35 -5.81
C GLY A 68 2.45 -1.30 -6.82
N ILE A 69 2.01 -2.47 -7.27
CA ILE A 69 0.80 -2.67 -8.08
C ILE A 69 -0.04 -3.72 -7.35
N ALA A 70 -1.25 -3.35 -6.94
CA ALA A 70 -2.14 -4.19 -6.13
C ALA A 70 -3.49 -4.34 -6.81
N LEU A 71 -3.95 -5.58 -7.02
CA LEU A 71 -5.20 -5.85 -7.71
C LEU A 71 -6.17 -6.63 -6.80
N CYS A 72 -7.45 -6.31 -6.90
CA CYS A 72 -8.51 -7.19 -6.40
C CYS A 72 -9.74 -7.05 -7.31
N GLY A 73 -10.87 -7.65 -6.98
CA GLY A 73 -12.06 -7.56 -7.82
C GLY A 73 -12.46 -6.12 -8.16
N THR A 74 -12.45 -5.21 -7.19
CA THR A 74 -12.82 -3.79 -7.35
C THR A 74 -11.67 -2.81 -7.16
N GLY A 75 -10.53 -3.24 -6.64
CA GLY A 75 -9.42 -2.39 -6.22
C GLY A 75 -9.65 -1.65 -4.89
N ILE A 76 -10.91 -1.57 -4.43
CA ILE A 76 -11.30 -0.80 -3.24
C ILE A 76 -10.71 -1.44 -1.97
N GLY A 77 -11.02 -2.72 -1.73
CA GLY A 77 -10.62 -3.39 -0.48
C GLY A 77 -9.10 -3.45 -0.31
N ILE A 78 -8.36 -3.79 -1.36
CA ILE A 78 -6.91 -3.88 -1.30
C ILE A 78 -6.24 -2.51 -1.11
N SER A 79 -6.82 -1.43 -1.68
CA SER A 79 -6.33 -0.07 -1.44
C SER A 79 -6.57 0.39 0.01
N ILE A 80 -7.75 0.08 0.57
CA ILE A 80 -8.06 0.37 1.98
C ILE A 80 -7.06 -0.37 2.89
N SER A 81 -6.83 -1.67 2.64
CA SER A 81 -5.90 -2.48 3.42
C SER A 81 -4.48 -1.90 3.39
N ALA A 82 -3.96 -1.59 2.20
CA ALA A 82 -2.62 -1.02 2.06
C ALA A 82 -2.49 0.34 2.74
N ASN A 83 -3.51 1.20 2.67
CA ASN A 83 -3.50 2.53 3.29
C ASN A 83 -3.61 2.53 4.83
N ARG A 84 -3.77 1.35 5.47
CA ARG A 84 -3.70 1.25 6.95
C ARG A 84 -2.28 1.43 7.49
N PHE A 85 -1.28 1.42 6.62
CA PHE A 85 0.12 1.48 7.01
C PHE A 85 0.71 2.87 6.74
N LYS A 86 1.37 3.43 7.77
CA LYS A 86 2.01 4.74 7.67
C LYS A 86 3.06 4.75 6.56
N GLY A 87 3.10 5.83 5.77
CA GLY A 87 4.00 5.97 4.64
C GLY A 87 3.49 5.32 3.34
N VAL A 88 2.39 4.56 3.41
CA VAL A 88 1.74 3.98 2.24
C VAL A 88 0.66 4.92 1.71
N ARG A 89 0.67 5.13 0.41
CA ARG A 89 -0.31 5.92 -0.34
C ARG A 89 -0.76 5.11 -1.54
N ALA A 90 -1.75 4.23 -1.30
CA ALA A 90 -2.35 3.39 -2.32
C ALA A 90 -3.50 4.14 -2.98
N ALA A 91 -3.39 4.40 -4.26
CA ALA A 91 -4.39 5.10 -5.06
C ALA A 91 -5.15 4.12 -5.94
N LEU A 92 -6.48 4.07 -5.78
CA LEU A 92 -7.38 3.37 -6.68
C LEU A 92 -7.55 4.18 -7.96
N CYS A 93 -7.12 3.64 -9.10
CA CYS A 93 -7.19 4.29 -10.39
C CYS A 93 -7.93 3.42 -11.41
N HIS A 94 -8.67 4.08 -12.30
CA HIS A 94 -9.48 3.45 -13.33
C HIS A 94 -9.07 3.86 -14.74
N ASP A 95 -8.21 4.89 -14.86
CA ASP A 95 -7.75 5.44 -16.12
C ASP A 95 -6.35 6.07 -15.97
N VAL A 96 -5.73 6.36 -17.09
CA VAL A 96 -4.38 6.97 -17.18
C VAL A 96 -4.30 8.29 -16.42
N LYS A 97 -5.33 9.14 -16.53
CA LYS A 97 -5.33 10.47 -15.92
C LYS A 97 -5.31 10.39 -14.40
N THR A 98 -6.11 9.50 -13.82
CA THR A 98 -6.12 9.27 -12.36
C THR A 98 -4.81 8.66 -11.88
N ALA A 99 -4.20 7.75 -12.64
CA ALA A 99 -2.90 7.18 -12.34
C ALA A 99 -1.77 8.23 -12.36
N GLU A 100 -1.76 9.12 -13.36
CA GLU A 100 -0.83 10.26 -13.39
C GLU A 100 -1.04 11.20 -12.22
N GLN A 101 -2.29 11.59 -11.92
CA GLN A 101 -2.59 12.51 -10.83
C GLN A 101 -2.24 11.92 -9.46
N ALA A 102 -2.45 10.62 -9.27
CA ALA A 102 -2.03 9.91 -8.06
C ALA A 102 -0.52 10.07 -7.82
N ARG A 103 0.28 10.03 -8.87
CA ARG A 103 1.71 10.28 -8.78
C ARG A 103 2.03 11.76 -8.59
N LYS A 104 1.56 12.61 -9.51
CA LYS A 104 1.87 14.05 -9.54
C LYS A 104 1.48 14.76 -8.24
N HIS A 105 0.31 14.49 -7.72
CA HIS A 105 -0.27 15.24 -6.61
C HIS A 105 -0.12 14.58 -5.25
N ASN A 106 -0.16 13.25 -5.21
CA ASN A 106 -0.21 12.49 -3.95
C ASN A 106 1.06 11.68 -3.68
N ASP A 107 2.02 11.68 -4.60
CA ASP A 107 3.19 10.80 -4.54
C ASP A 107 2.79 9.37 -4.17
N ALA A 108 1.68 8.87 -4.76
CA ALA A 108 1.20 7.53 -4.48
C ALA A 108 2.28 6.50 -4.80
N ASN A 109 2.55 5.60 -3.86
CA ASN A 109 3.58 4.57 -4.01
C ASN A 109 3.00 3.19 -4.34
N ILE A 110 1.67 3.04 -4.23
CA ILE A 110 0.94 1.84 -4.68
C ILE A 110 -0.19 2.26 -5.63
N LEU A 111 -0.24 1.63 -6.80
CA LEU A 111 -1.38 1.69 -7.72
C LEU A 111 -2.33 0.53 -7.39
N ALA A 112 -3.57 0.82 -7.05
CA ALA A 112 -4.61 -0.19 -6.86
C ALA A 112 -5.54 -0.23 -8.08
N ILE A 113 -5.87 -1.44 -8.55
CA ILE A 113 -6.68 -1.67 -9.77
C ILE A 113 -7.80 -2.66 -9.46
N GLY A 114 -9.00 -2.36 -9.97
CA GLY A 114 -10.16 -3.24 -9.93
C GLY A 114 -10.23 -4.13 -11.16
N ALA A 115 -9.82 -5.39 -11.05
CA ALA A 115 -9.70 -6.30 -12.20
C ALA A 115 -11.03 -6.59 -12.91
N ARG A 116 -12.18 -6.36 -12.26
CA ARG A 116 -13.51 -6.51 -12.85
C ARG A 116 -14.00 -5.27 -13.60
N HIS A 117 -13.28 -4.14 -13.48
CA HIS A 117 -13.71 -2.83 -13.97
C HIS A 117 -12.81 -2.24 -15.05
N ILE A 118 -11.76 -2.97 -15.44
CA ILE A 118 -10.76 -2.51 -16.41
C ILE A 118 -10.34 -3.68 -17.30
N ASN A 119 -10.12 -3.44 -18.58
CA ASN A 119 -9.50 -4.42 -19.48
C ASN A 119 -7.97 -4.38 -19.34
N PHE A 120 -7.28 -5.31 -20.00
CA PHE A 120 -5.84 -5.43 -19.90
C PHE A 120 -5.11 -4.22 -20.51
N GLU A 121 -5.57 -3.72 -21.63
CA GLU A 121 -4.97 -2.62 -22.37
C GLU A 121 -5.00 -1.34 -21.53
N ASP A 122 -6.15 -0.98 -20.98
CA ASP A 122 -6.30 0.19 -20.11
C ASP A 122 -5.52 0.02 -18.81
N ALA A 123 -5.49 -1.20 -18.24
CA ALA A 123 -4.69 -1.48 -17.04
C ALA A 123 -3.18 -1.28 -17.28
N ILE A 124 -2.65 -1.72 -18.41
CA ILE A 124 -1.24 -1.51 -18.78
C ILE A 124 -0.95 -0.03 -18.99
N GLU A 125 -1.86 0.73 -19.61
CA GLU A 125 -1.70 2.17 -19.75
C GLU A 125 -1.66 2.88 -18.40
N CYS A 126 -2.55 2.52 -17.46
CA CYS A 126 -2.53 3.01 -16.08
C CYS A 126 -1.20 2.69 -15.37
N VAL A 127 -0.73 1.44 -15.48
CA VAL A 127 0.54 1.00 -14.88
C VAL A 127 1.71 1.78 -15.48
N ASN A 128 1.76 1.93 -16.79
CA ASN A 128 2.82 2.68 -17.47
C ASN A 128 2.84 4.15 -17.03
N ALA A 129 1.67 4.79 -16.97
CA ALA A 129 1.54 6.16 -16.50
C ALA A 129 2.02 6.29 -15.05
N PHE A 130 1.57 5.39 -14.17
CA PHE A 130 1.98 5.39 -12.77
C PHE A 130 3.49 5.19 -12.58
N LEU A 131 4.12 4.29 -13.32
CA LEU A 131 5.55 4.01 -13.19
C LEU A 131 6.45 5.10 -13.77
N LYS A 132 5.98 5.84 -14.79
CA LYS A 132 6.74 6.87 -15.49
C LYS A 132 6.56 8.28 -14.95
N THR A 133 5.47 8.52 -14.19
CA THR A 133 5.15 9.86 -13.71
C THR A 133 5.87 10.17 -12.41
N ASP A 134 6.56 11.31 -12.37
CA ASP A 134 7.21 11.81 -11.17
C ASP A 134 6.25 12.62 -10.30
N PHE A 135 6.63 12.81 -9.03
CA PHE A 135 5.94 13.68 -8.11
C PHE A 135 6.25 15.15 -8.40
N GLU A 136 5.22 16.00 -8.50
CA GLU A 136 5.40 17.44 -8.76
C GLU A 136 5.99 18.20 -7.56
N GLY A 137 5.83 17.68 -6.34
CA GLY A 137 6.35 18.36 -5.16
C GLY A 137 5.59 19.63 -4.77
N GLU A 138 6.32 20.72 -4.52
CA GLU A 138 5.81 22.07 -4.27
C GLU A 138 4.64 22.12 -3.25
N ARG A 139 3.47 22.65 -3.67
CA ARG A 139 2.26 22.77 -2.87
C ARG A 139 1.73 21.44 -2.33
N HIS A 140 2.10 20.31 -2.95
CA HIS A 140 1.63 18.98 -2.59
C HIS A 140 2.40 18.39 -1.39
N ILE A 141 3.65 18.77 -1.18
CA ILE A 141 4.51 18.29 -0.08
C ILE A 141 3.80 18.46 1.28
N LYS A 142 3.36 19.69 1.59
CA LYS A 142 2.70 19.99 2.87
C LYS A 142 1.41 19.19 3.08
N ARG A 143 0.73 18.77 2.01
CA ARG A 143 -0.50 17.94 2.08
C ARG A 143 -0.16 16.50 2.40
N ILE A 144 0.87 15.95 1.75
CA ILE A 144 1.34 14.58 1.99
C ILE A 144 1.88 14.43 3.41
N GLU A 145 2.67 15.39 3.90
CA GLU A 145 3.19 15.38 5.27
C GLU A 145 2.08 15.30 6.34
N LYS A 146 0.87 15.79 6.03
CA LYS A 146 -0.27 15.70 6.96
C LYS A 146 -0.89 14.29 7.01
N LEU A 147 -0.72 13.47 5.98
CA LEU A 147 -1.25 12.10 5.96
C LEU A 147 -0.51 11.20 6.96
N ASP A 148 0.76 11.47 7.21
CA ASP A 148 1.61 10.68 8.09
C ASP A 148 1.69 11.21 9.53
N LYS A 149 1.04 12.36 9.82
CA LYS A 149 0.97 12.88 11.18
C LYS A 149 0.00 12.05 12.02
N LYS A 150 0.43 11.71 13.24
CA LYS A 150 -0.46 11.10 14.23
C LYS A 150 -1.68 12.00 14.46
N SER A 151 -2.86 11.41 14.61
CA SER A 151 -4.03 12.16 15.07
C SER A 151 -3.76 12.73 16.46
N LEU A 152 -4.38 13.88 16.78
CA LEU A 152 -4.25 14.48 18.11
C LEU A 152 -4.65 13.51 19.23
N ALA A 153 -5.55 12.56 18.96
CA ALA A 153 -5.94 11.50 19.89
C ALA A 153 -4.80 10.51 20.20
N GLU A 154 -3.93 10.21 19.21
CA GLU A 154 -2.76 9.35 19.44
C GLU A 154 -1.59 10.12 20.10
N SER A 155 -1.55 11.44 19.97
CA SER A 155 -0.51 12.27 20.60
C SER A 155 -0.80 12.59 22.07
N SER A 156 -2.04 12.39 22.53
CA SER A 156 -2.46 12.67 23.91
C SER A 156 -2.27 11.50 24.87
N ILE A 157 -1.97 10.29 24.38
CA ILE A 157 -1.53 9.19 25.23
C ILE A 157 -0.04 9.38 25.47
N ASN A 158 0.28 10.16 26.51
CA ASN A 158 1.66 10.31 26.98
C ASN A 158 2.06 8.98 27.64
N THR A 159 2.87 8.17 26.97
CA THR A 159 3.39 6.89 27.47
C THR A 159 4.33 7.05 28.69
N ASN A 160 4.47 8.27 29.19
CA ASN A 160 5.22 8.57 30.42
C ASN A 160 4.30 8.93 31.61
N ASP A 161 3.01 8.56 31.55
CA ASP A 161 2.12 8.71 32.69
C ASP A 161 2.29 7.49 33.60
N THR A 162 3.28 7.57 34.49
CA THR A 162 3.58 6.55 35.50
C THR A 162 2.40 6.25 36.42
N GLU A 163 1.52 7.23 36.67
CA GLU A 163 0.30 7.04 37.43
C GLU A 163 -0.71 6.14 36.70
N LEU A 164 -0.80 6.27 35.37
CA LEU A 164 -1.67 5.41 34.55
C LEU A 164 -1.13 3.98 34.46
N GLU A 165 0.18 3.80 34.32
CA GLU A 165 0.81 2.48 34.32
C GLU A 165 0.66 1.77 35.66
N GLU A 166 0.84 2.48 36.78
CA GLU A 166 0.59 1.95 38.12
C GLU A 166 -0.88 1.61 38.35
N ALA A 167 -1.82 2.45 37.90
CA ALA A 167 -3.24 2.18 38.01
C ALA A 167 -3.68 0.93 37.21
N LEU A 168 -3.16 0.77 35.98
CA LEU A 168 -3.39 -0.42 35.15
C LEU A 168 -2.78 -1.68 35.76
N ALA A 169 -1.59 -1.62 36.30
CA ALA A 169 -0.91 -2.73 36.97
C ALA A 169 -1.68 -3.16 38.23
N ASN A 170 -2.17 -2.22 39.02
CA ASN A 170 -2.97 -2.47 40.21
C ASN A 170 -4.34 -3.12 39.87
N GLU A 171 -5.00 -2.64 38.82
CA GLU A 171 -6.28 -3.21 38.38
C GLU A 171 -6.11 -4.63 37.81
N LEU A 172 -5.08 -4.88 37.03
CA LEU A 172 -4.73 -6.23 36.54
C LEU A 172 -4.44 -7.21 37.69
N SER A 173 -3.68 -6.77 38.71
CA SER A 173 -3.42 -7.56 39.91
C SER A 173 -4.72 -7.86 40.71
N ARG A 174 -5.60 -6.86 40.83
CA ARG A 174 -6.91 -7.02 41.47
C ARG A 174 -7.76 -8.05 40.74
N GLN A 175 -7.82 -8.01 39.41
CA GLN A 175 -8.60 -8.94 38.60
C GLN A 175 -8.08 -10.37 38.68
N GLN A 176 -6.75 -10.55 38.67
CA GLN A 176 -6.13 -11.87 38.83
C GLN A 176 -6.43 -12.50 40.22
N ASN A 177 -6.38 -11.68 41.27
CA ASN A 177 -6.66 -12.16 42.64
C ASN A 177 -8.14 -12.38 42.93
N THR A 178 -9.07 -11.92 42.08
CA THR A 178 -10.52 -12.07 42.26
C THR A 178 -11.06 -13.31 41.53
N VAL A 179 -10.29 -13.95 40.66
CA VAL A 179 -10.68 -15.16 39.90
C VAL A 179 -10.33 -16.47 40.66
N GLU A 180 -9.64 -16.40 41.80
CA GLU A 180 -9.25 -17.56 42.62
C GLU A 180 -10.21 -17.85 43.79
N LEU A 181 -11.52 -17.49 43.68
CA LEU A 181 -12.55 -17.90 44.68
C LEU A 181 -13.69 -18.64 44.01
#